data_0c5bbc6806ce1aedaad8ee6e25e6683d
#
_entry.id   0c5bbc6806ce1aedaad8ee6e25e6683d
#
_cell.length_a   1.000
_cell.length_b   1.000
_cell.length_c   1.000
_cell.angle_alpha   90.00
_cell.angle_beta   90.00
_cell.angle_gamma   90.00
#
_symmetry.space_group_name_H-M   'P 1'
#
loop_
_entity.id
_entity.type
_entity.pdbx_description
1 polymer ?
#
loop_
_entity_poly.entity_id
_entity_poly.type
_entity_poly.pdbx_seq_one_letter_code
_entity_poly.pdbx_strand_id
1 'polypeptide(L)'
;MLDPAQIICVAVFTLACAIMFYALFGYPLLLDFLARRADNPVHKDDKLRTVSFVIAVYNGDKFLERKLKDIFAQNYPRELMEVLVVSDGSTDRTDEIAQSFAKDGVKFLRVPHGGKAAALTAGVPLMSGEILVLNDVRQTLDRDCLRNVIACFGDPEVGAVSPQTIIVQGETYEEATTSLYWRYELWIRQRMTRVDSTFGYTGAFAAIRRSLWTPLPPGTLLDDVYEPLVAFFQGYRILLEPTATMYDFPTVLYSEFRRKVRLQAGLYQMLKIMPGLLSSRNRMRFHFVSGKYGRIVIPYCMIAVALATIGLPPYWRAAAFWGQVLFYGLAAVDGMVSDNVGLKKLTSPIRTFVVLMAASLAAVQVYFVQPTSLWKDVSYRASIAEQSPSSDPKVPSGTGV
;
A
#
# COMPACT_ATOMS: atom_id res chain seq x y z
N MET A 1 -19.88 29.03 -35.08
CA MET A 1 -20.47 27.86 -34.35
C MET A 1 -19.46 26.73 -34.45
N LEU A 2 -19.32 25.97 -33.37
CA LEU A 2 -18.48 24.75 -33.42
C LEU A 2 -19.17 23.70 -34.26
N ASP A 3 -18.38 22.94 -35.04
CA ASP A 3 -18.91 21.79 -35.75
C ASP A 3 -19.19 20.61 -34.78
N PRO A 4 -20.01 19.62 -35.17
CA PRO A 4 -20.33 18.48 -34.28
C PRO A 4 -19.11 17.75 -33.79
N ALA A 5 -18.04 17.59 -34.56
CA ALA A 5 -16.82 16.90 -34.16
C ALA A 5 -16.07 17.72 -33.09
N GLN A 6 -16.01 19.04 -33.26
CA GLN A 6 -15.43 19.94 -32.24
C GLN A 6 -16.22 19.89 -30.93
N ILE A 7 -17.54 19.83 -30.96
CA ILE A 7 -18.39 19.70 -29.75
C ILE A 7 -18.05 18.40 -29.02
N ILE A 8 -17.94 17.29 -29.75
CA ILE A 8 -17.58 16.00 -29.15
C ILE A 8 -16.18 16.09 -28.50
N CYS A 9 -15.20 16.63 -29.20
CA CYS A 9 -13.84 16.76 -28.68
C CYS A 9 -13.79 17.65 -27.43
N VAL A 10 -14.50 18.77 -27.41
CA VAL A 10 -14.61 19.66 -26.25
C VAL A 10 -15.25 18.92 -25.07
N ALA A 11 -16.33 18.17 -25.31
CA ALA A 11 -17.01 17.39 -24.28
C ALA A 11 -16.11 16.32 -23.68
N VAL A 12 -15.42 15.52 -24.52
CA VAL A 12 -14.48 14.47 -24.08
C VAL A 12 -13.32 15.08 -23.31
N PHE A 13 -12.72 16.15 -23.82
CA PHE A 13 -11.61 16.85 -23.16
C PHE A 13 -12.03 17.35 -21.77
N THR A 14 -13.16 18.08 -21.71
CA THR A 14 -13.65 18.65 -20.44
C THR A 14 -14.00 17.56 -19.43
N LEU A 15 -14.70 16.50 -19.88
CA LEU A 15 -15.07 15.38 -19.01
C LEU A 15 -13.83 14.66 -18.47
N ALA A 16 -12.85 14.36 -19.33
CA ALA A 16 -11.61 13.69 -18.90
C ALA A 16 -10.82 14.57 -17.91
N CYS A 17 -10.69 15.87 -18.16
CA CYS A 17 -10.08 16.80 -17.21
C CYS A 17 -10.84 16.86 -15.89
N ALA A 18 -12.18 16.90 -15.92
CA ALA A 18 -13.01 16.91 -14.73
C ALA A 18 -12.85 15.62 -13.88
N ILE A 19 -12.81 14.46 -14.53
CA ILE A 19 -12.55 13.16 -13.87
C ILE A 19 -11.17 13.17 -13.20
N MET A 20 -10.13 13.61 -13.91
CA MET A 20 -8.77 13.70 -13.35
C MET A 20 -8.73 14.66 -12.16
N PHE A 21 -9.32 15.84 -12.29
CA PHE A 21 -9.39 16.81 -11.21
C PHE A 21 -10.15 16.26 -9.99
N TYR A 22 -11.29 15.60 -10.23
CA TYR A 22 -12.04 14.94 -9.17
C TYR A 22 -11.22 13.87 -8.45
N ALA A 23 -10.56 12.99 -9.19
CA ALA A 23 -9.81 11.87 -8.60
C ALA A 23 -8.56 12.34 -7.81
N LEU A 24 -7.90 13.42 -8.26
CA LEU A 24 -6.67 13.93 -7.64
C LEU A 24 -6.94 14.93 -6.50
N PHE A 25 -7.98 15.75 -6.61
CA PHE A 25 -8.25 16.85 -5.68
C PHE A 25 -9.67 16.80 -5.11
N GLY A 26 -10.68 16.65 -5.97
CA GLY A 26 -12.08 16.72 -5.56
C GLY A 26 -12.46 15.67 -4.52
N TYR A 27 -12.17 14.41 -4.80
CA TYR A 27 -12.46 13.32 -3.86
C TYR A 27 -11.64 13.44 -2.54
N PRO A 28 -10.33 13.68 -2.54
CA PRO A 28 -9.58 13.89 -1.30
C PRO A 28 -10.14 15.01 -0.41
N LEU A 29 -10.50 16.15 -0.99
CA LEU A 29 -11.13 17.26 -0.26
C LEU A 29 -12.49 16.87 0.29
N LEU A 30 -13.32 16.20 -0.51
CA LEU A 30 -14.61 15.69 -0.07
C LEU A 30 -14.44 14.66 1.05
N LEU A 31 -13.46 13.75 0.94
CA LEU A 31 -13.16 12.77 1.98
C LEU A 31 -12.76 13.46 3.30
N ASP A 32 -11.88 14.48 3.23
CA ASP A 32 -11.49 15.23 4.43
C ASP A 32 -12.70 15.92 5.09
N PHE A 33 -13.55 16.53 4.28
CA PHE A 33 -14.79 17.15 4.77
C PHE A 33 -15.74 16.14 5.44
N LEU A 34 -15.94 14.96 4.83
CA LEU A 34 -16.76 13.90 5.40
C LEU A 34 -16.13 13.31 6.67
N ALA A 35 -14.82 13.09 6.67
CA ALA A 35 -14.08 12.56 7.81
C ALA A 35 -14.10 13.49 9.04
N ARG A 36 -14.18 14.81 8.83
CA ARG A 36 -14.33 15.80 9.93
C ARG A 36 -15.73 15.78 10.56
N ARG A 37 -16.74 15.29 9.82
CA ARG A 37 -18.13 15.20 10.28
C ARG A 37 -18.50 13.78 10.75
N ALA A 38 -17.66 12.80 10.46
CA ALA A 38 -17.90 11.44 10.89
C ALA A 38 -17.71 11.33 12.40
N ASP A 39 -18.73 10.80 13.09
CA ASP A 39 -18.69 10.45 14.50
C ASP A 39 -18.64 8.91 14.61
N ASN A 40 -17.47 8.35 14.34
CA ASN A 40 -17.27 6.91 14.35
C ASN A 40 -15.94 6.58 15.07
N PRO A 41 -15.84 6.91 16.37
CA PRO A 41 -14.65 6.64 17.16
C PRO A 41 -14.40 5.14 17.27
N VAL A 42 -13.16 4.78 17.58
CA VAL A 42 -12.76 3.40 17.90
C VAL A 42 -12.68 3.27 19.41
N HIS A 43 -13.41 2.31 19.98
CA HIS A 43 -13.39 2.01 21.41
C HIS A 43 -12.18 1.15 21.75
N LYS A 44 -11.08 1.79 22.12
CA LYS A 44 -9.86 1.11 22.55
C LYS A 44 -9.96 0.63 24.00
N ASP A 45 -9.34 -0.51 24.27
CA ASP A 45 -9.18 -1.01 25.62
C ASP A 45 -7.71 -1.36 25.90
N ASP A 46 -7.36 -1.55 27.18
CA ASP A 46 -6.03 -1.99 27.62
C ASP A 46 -5.95 -3.51 27.79
N LYS A 47 -6.99 -4.27 27.40
CA LYS A 47 -7.03 -5.71 27.54
C LYS A 47 -5.98 -6.35 26.66
N LEU A 48 -5.10 -7.11 27.27
CA LEU A 48 -4.11 -7.92 26.56
C LEU A 48 -4.77 -9.15 25.94
N ARG A 49 -4.46 -9.43 24.69
CA ARG A 49 -4.97 -10.56 23.90
C ARG A 49 -3.83 -11.47 23.48
N THR A 50 -4.10 -12.73 23.25
CA THR A 50 -3.10 -13.63 22.67
C THR A 50 -2.88 -13.28 21.19
N VAL A 51 -1.61 -13.22 20.79
CA VAL A 51 -1.18 -12.76 19.46
C VAL A 51 -0.31 -13.81 18.79
N SER A 52 -0.62 -14.12 17.55
CA SER A 52 0.18 -15.01 16.70
C SER A 52 0.84 -14.22 15.58
N PHE A 53 2.16 -14.05 15.64
CA PHE A 53 2.93 -13.54 14.50
C PHE A 53 3.17 -14.64 13.49
N VAL A 54 2.83 -14.39 12.22
CA VAL A 54 3.14 -15.28 11.09
C VAL A 54 4.00 -14.49 10.09
N ILE A 55 5.24 -14.96 9.91
CA ILE A 55 6.21 -14.35 9.01
C ILE A 55 6.42 -15.29 7.82
N ALA A 56 5.79 -14.98 6.69
CA ALA A 56 6.07 -15.68 5.43
C ALA A 56 7.33 -15.07 4.80
N VAL A 57 8.36 -15.89 4.58
CA VAL A 57 9.65 -15.40 4.11
C VAL A 57 10.23 -16.29 3.01
N TYR A 58 10.78 -15.65 1.97
CA TYR A 58 11.58 -16.26 0.92
C TYR A 58 12.91 -15.50 0.80
N ASN A 59 14.03 -16.19 1.04
CA ASN A 59 15.38 -15.62 0.96
C ASN A 59 15.50 -14.32 1.78
N GLY A 60 15.25 -14.41 3.08
CA GLY A 60 15.22 -13.28 4.00
C GLY A 60 16.35 -13.25 5.04
N ASP A 61 17.46 -13.94 4.81
CA ASP A 61 18.56 -14.09 5.77
C ASP A 61 19.10 -12.75 6.31
N LYS A 62 19.14 -11.71 5.47
CA LYS A 62 19.60 -10.37 5.84
C LYS A 62 18.70 -9.64 6.86
N PHE A 63 17.44 -10.04 6.97
CA PHE A 63 16.44 -9.30 7.73
C PHE A 63 15.83 -10.10 8.89
N LEU A 64 15.78 -11.42 8.78
CA LEU A 64 14.99 -12.28 9.67
C LEU A 64 15.45 -12.19 11.13
N GLU A 65 16.77 -12.24 11.38
CA GLU A 65 17.29 -12.14 12.73
C GLU A 65 16.88 -10.83 13.41
N ARG A 66 17.05 -9.69 12.70
CA ARG A 66 16.63 -8.38 13.19
C ARG A 66 15.12 -8.34 13.44
N LYS A 67 14.32 -8.90 12.52
CA LYS A 67 12.85 -8.94 12.67
C LYS A 67 12.42 -9.71 13.90
N LEU A 68 13.02 -10.87 14.19
CA LEU A 68 12.68 -11.64 15.38
C LEU A 68 13.05 -10.90 16.67
N LYS A 69 14.21 -10.26 16.71
CA LYS A 69 14.61 -9.39 17.82
C LYS A 69 13.67 -8.21 18.00
N ASP A 70 13.23 -7.58 16.93
CA ASP A 70 12.28 -6.47 16.92
C ASP A 70 10.91 -6.86 17.45
N ILE A 71 10.40 -8.04 17.09
CA ILE A 71 9.15 -8.60 17.63
C ILE A 71 9.28 -8.87 19.14
N PHE A 72 10.39 -9.43 19.59
CA PHE A 72 10.60 -9.71 21.02
C PHE A 72 10.86 -8.45 21.86
N ALA A 73 11.26 -7.35 21.21
CA ALA A 73 11.44 -6.04 21.86
C ALA A 73 10.14 -5.23 22.01
N GLN A 74 9.00 -5.73 21.49
CA GLN A 74 7.72 -5.04 21.62
C GLN A 74 7.30 -4.96 23.11
N ASN A 75 6.74 -3.82 23.49
CA ASN A 75 6.16 -3.60 24.82
C ASN A 75 4.85 -4.40 24.99
N TYR A 76 4.99 -5.73 24.99
CA TYR A 76 3.89 -6.68 25.09
C TYR A 76 4.36 -7.95 25.83
N PRO A 77 3.52 -8.56 26.71
CA PRO A 77 3.91 -9.77 27.46
C PRO A 77 4.29 -10.92 26.54
N ARG A 78 5.48 -11.48 26.76
CA ARG A 78 6.05 -12.53 25.90
C ARG A 78 5.21 -13.81 25.89
N GLU A 79 4.60 -14.13 27.00
CA GLU A 79 3.73 -15.29 27.21
C GLU A 79 2.42 -15.23 26.42
N LEU A 80 2.03 -14.05 25.95
CA LEU A 80 0.85 -13.85 25.10
C LEU A 80 1.21 -13.81 23.60
N MET A 81 2.48 -13.99 23.27
CA MET A 81 2.98 -13.91 21.89
C MET A 81 3.50 -15.26 21.44
N GLU A 82 2.96 -15.80 20.36
CA GLU A 82 3.57 -16.91 19.62
C GLU A 82 4.06 -16.41 18.26
N VAL A 83 5.18 -16.96 17.81
CA VAL A 83 5.83 -16.54 16.55
C VAL A 83 6.08 -17.76 15.68
N LEU A 84 5.63 -17.70 14.43
CA LEU A 84 5.89 -18.71 13.41
C LEU A 84 6.62 -18.08 12.22
N VAL A 85 7.75 -18.65 11.86
CA VAL A 85 8.41 -18.36 10.59
C VAL A 85 8.04 -19.44 9.60
N VAL A 86 7.45 -19.04 8.47
CA VAL A 86 7.13 -19.92 7.34
C VAL A 86 8.10 -19.63 6.21
N SER A 87 9.06 -20.53 5.99
CA SER A 87 10.01 -20.45 4.89
C SER A 87 9.39 -20.99 3.60
N ASP A 88 9.21 -20.12 2.62
CA ASP A 88 8.63 -20.44 1.31
C ASP A 88 9.69 -20.99 0.34
N GLY A 89 10.32 -22.11 0.73
CA GLY A 89 11.36 -22.74 -0.09
C GLY A 89 12.68 -21.96 -0.18
N SER A 90 13.07 -21.22 0.87
CA SER A 90 14.30 -20.42 0.89
C SER A 90 15.54 -21.26 0.59
N THR A 91 16.52 -20.64 -0.09
CA THR A 91 17.78 -21.26 -0.51
C THR A 91 19.01 -20.62 0.13
N ASP A 92 18.79 -19.56 0.91
CA ASP A 92 19.78 -18.85 1.71
C ASP A 92 19.79 -19.37 3.16
N ARG A 93 20.38 -18.61 4.09
CA ARG A 93 20.46 -18.97 5.51
C ARG A 93 19.18 -18.72 6.32
N THR A 94 18.04 -18.41 5.66
CA THR A 94 16.77 -18.11 6.33
C THR A 94 16.35 -19.22 7.30
N ASP A 95 16.44 -20.48 6.87
CA ASP A 95 16.02 -21.64 7.67
C ASP A 95 16.90 -21.82 8.92
N GLU A 96 18.22 -21.68 8.76
CA GLU A 96 19.18 -21.74 9.87
C GLU A 96 18.90 -20.68 10.91
N ILE A 97 18.67 -19.44 10.46
CA ILE A 97 18.35 -18.31 11.34
C ILE A 97 17.04 -18.58 12.09
N ALA A 98 15.97 -19.00 11.40
CA ALA A 98 14.71 -19.30 12.06
C ALA A 98 14.85 -20.38 13.14
N GLN A 99 15.59 -21.47 12.85
CA GLN A 99 15.80 -22.57 13.78
C GLN A 99 16.69 -22.17 14.97
N SER A 100 17.62 -21.22 14.79
CA SER A 100 18.45 -20.72 15.90
C SER A 100 17.64 -20.06 17.02
N PHE A 101 16.45 -19.52 16.71
CA PHE A 101 15.50 -18.92 17.65
C PHE A 101 14.49 -19.92 18.25
N ALA A 102 14.64 -21.22 18.00
CA ALA A 102 13.74 -22.24 18.58
C ALA A 102 13.73 -22.21 20.12
N LYS A 103 14.88 -21.92 20.74
CA LYS A 103 15.00 -21.77 22.21
C LYS A 103 14.23 -20.58 22.74
N ASP A 104 14.03 -19.56 21.92
CA ASP A 104 13.24 -18.38 22.24
C ASP A 104 11.76 -18.57 21.91
N GLY A 105 11.35 -19.82 21.55
CA GLY A 105 9.95 -20.19 21.29
C GLY A 105 9.46 -19.84 19.90
N VAL A 106 10.37 -19.59 18.92
CA VAL A 106 9.99 -19.44 17.52
C VAL A 106 9.66 -20.80 16.92
N LYS A 107 8.45 -20.94 16.39
CA LYS A 107 8.04 -22.08 15.57
C LYS A 107 8.57 -21.90 14.15
N PHE A 108 8.96 -23.00 13.51
CA PHE A 108 9.47 -22.99 12.14
C PHE A 108 8.69 -23.98 11.27
N LEU A 109 8.29 -23.54 10.09
CA LEU A 109 7.68 -24.37 9.05
C LEU A 109 8.37 -24.09 7.71
N ARG A 110 8.82 -25.14 7.02
CA ARG A 110 9.30 -25.03 5.64
C ARG A 110 8.22 -25.58 4.71
N VAL A 111 7.88 -24.83 3.67
CA VAL A 111 6.95 -25.24 2.61
C VAL A 111 7.64 -25.19 1.25
N PRO A 112 7.18 -25.93 0.24
CA PRO A 112 7.61 -25.74 -1.14
C PRO A 112 7.34 -24.32 -1.60
N HIS A 113 8.20 -23.76 -2.46
CA HIS A 113 8.02 -22.39 -2.97
C HIS A 113 6.68 -22.24 -3.72
N GLY A 114 5.80 -21.48 -3.15
CA GLY A 114 4.44 -21.23 -3.65
C GLY A 114 3.97 -19.80 -3.50
N GLY A 115 4.83 -18.92 -2.98
CA GLY A 115 4.56 -17.51 -2.70
C GLY A 115 3.88 -17.27 -1.35
N LYS A 116 3.81 -16.00 -0.95
CA LYS A 116 3.31 -15.55 0.37
C LYS A 116 1.94 -16.15 0.71
N ALA A 117 1.00 -16.17 -0.25
CA ALA A 117 -0.34 -16.71 -0.04
C ALA A 117 -0.33 -18.19 0.37
N ALA A 118 0.50 -19.00 -0.29
CA ALA A 118 0.64 -20.43 0.02
C ALA A 118 1.28 -20.63 1.40
N ALA A 119 2.33 -19.85 1.71
CA ALA A 119 3.01 -19.90 2.99
C ALA A 119 2.07 -19.52 4.14
N LEU A 120 1.28 -18.45 4.02
CA LEU A 120 0.29 -18.05 5.02
C LEU A 120 -0.81 -19.10 5.18
N THR A 121 -1.31 -19.66 4.08
CA THR A 121 -2.34 -20.72 4.10
C THR A 121 -1.87 -21.97 4.85
N ALA A 122 -0.57 -22.31 4.73
CA ALA A 122 0.00 -23.43 5.46
C ALA A 122 0.31 -23.10 6.93
N GLY A 123 0.73 -21.87 7.22
CA GLY A 123 1.20 -21.48 8.56
C GLY A 123 0.09 -21.09 9.52
N VAL A 124 -0.89 -20.29 9.09
CA VAL A 124 -1.93 -19.76 9.97
C VAL A 124 -2.72 -20.83 10.74
N PRO A 125 -3.08 -21.98 10.16
CA PRO A 125 -3.78 -23.04 10.91
C PRO A 125 -3.00 -23.61 12.11
N LEU A 126 -1.67 -23.43 12.15
CA LEU A 126 -0.83 -23.89 13.25
C LEU A 126 -0.79 -22.92 14.45
N MET A 127 -1.49 -21.80 14.34
CA MET A 127 -1.46 -20.70 15.30
C MET A 127 -2.78 -20.63 16.08
N SER A 128 -2.68 -20.23 17.35
CA SER A 128 -3.80 -20.30 18.31
C SER A 128 -4.26 -18.94 18.85
N GLY A 129 -3.45 -17.88 18.67
CA GLY A 129 -3.76 -16.56 19.20
C GLY A 129 -5.09 -15.98 18.72
N GLU A 130 -5.72 -15.17 19.55
CA GLU A 130 -6.97 -14.46 19.21
C GLU A 130 -6.78 -13.53 18.02
N ILE A 131 -5.63 -12.87 17.97
CA ILE A 131 -5.27 -11.93 16.89
C ILE A 131 -4.09 -12.50 16.10
N LEU A 132 -4.26 -12.62 14.79
CA LEU A 132 -3.16 -12.91 13.87
C LEU A 132 -2.46 -11.61 13.48
N VAL A 133 -1.13 -11.61 13.51
CA VAL A 133 -0.29 -10.54 12.97
C VAL A 133 0.52 -11.11 11.81
N LEU A 134 0.12 -10.77 10.60
CA LEU A 134 0.83 -11.12 9.37
C LEU A 134 1.90 -10.05 9.15
N ASN A 135 3.18 -10.46 9.16
CA ASN A 135 4.27 -9.49 9.18
C ASN A 135 5.36 -9.86 8.17
N ASP A 136 5.74 -8.90 7.34
CA ASP A 136 6.90 -9.03 6.44
C ASP A 136 8.21 -8.91 7.22
N VAL A 137 9.26 -9.53 6.69
CA VAL A 137 10.56 -9.66 7.36
C VAL A 137 11.36 -8.36 7.40
N ARG A 138 11.12 -7.41 6.49
CA ARG A 138 12.02 -6.27 6.23
C ARG A 138 11.82 -5.06 7.15
N GLN A 139 10.57 -4.67 7.38
CA GLN A 139 10.21 -3.46 8.11
C GLN A 139 10.50 -3.60 9.61
N THR A 140 10.74 -2.46 10.28
CA THR A 140 10.92 -2.40 11.74
C THR A 140 9.71 -1.76 12.42
N LEU A 141 9.45 -2.16 13.66
CA LEU A 141 8.30 -1.72 14.44
C LEU A 141 8.73 -0.77 15.55
N ASP A 142 7.93 0.25 15.83
CA ASP A 142 8.05 1.00 17.08
C ASP A 142 7.77 0.08 18.28
N ARG A 143 8.36 0.37 19.44
CA ARG A 143 8.23 -0.49 20.63
C ARG A 143 6.78 -0.70 21.11
N ASP A 144 5.92 0.30 20.92
CA ASP A 144 4.53 0.26 21.33
C ASP A 144 3.58 -0.09 20.17
N CYS A 145 4.13 -0.39 18.98
CA CYS A 145 3.34 -0.66 17.79
C CYS A 145 2.30 -1.76 18.01
N LEU A 146 2.73 -2.91 18.53
CA LEU A 146 1.83 -4.04 18.79
C LEU A 146 0.74 -3.65 19.80
N ARG A 147 1.11 -3.03 20.92
CA ARG A 147 0.18 -2.65 21.99
C ARG A 147 -0.91 -1.70 21.45
N ASN A 148 -0.51 -0.69 20.69
CA ASN A 148 -1.43 0.29 20.09
C ASN A 148 -2.39 -0.36 19.07
N VAL A 149 -1.90 -1.31 18.28
CA VAL A 149 -2.75 -2.07 17.35
C VAL A 149 -3.74 -2.94 18.10
N ILE A 150 -3.29 -3.68 19.12
CA ILE A 150 -4.14 -4.61 19.88
C ILE A 150 -5.23 -3.89 20.66
N ALA A 151 -4.96 -2.68 21.16
CA ALA A 151 -5.96 -1.87 21.86
C ALA A 151 -7.21 -1.60 21.01
N CYS A 152 -7.07 -1.45 19.67
CA CYS A 152 -8.19 -1.23 18.76
C CYS A 152 -9.19 -2.41 18.73
N PHE A 153 -8.77 -3.62 19.07
CA PHE A 153 -9.66 -4.78 19.12
C PHE A 153 -10.54 -4.82 20.39
N GLY A 154 -10.47 -3.80 21.26
CA GLY A 154 -11.47 -3.51 22.28
C GLY A 154 -12.84 -3.23 21.68
N ASP A 155 -12.85 -2.66 20.49
CA ASP A 155 -14.06 -2.44 19.71
C ASP A 155 -14.48 -3.75 19.00
N PRO A 156 -15.67 -4.31 19.29
CA PRO A 156 -16.14 -5.54 18.66
C PRO A 156 -16.39 -5.40 17.16
N GLU A 157 -16.60 -4.18 16.66
CA GLU A 157 -16.79 -3.90 15.23
C GLU A 157 -15.46 -3.93 14.45
N VAL A 158 -14.32 -3.85 15.14
CA VAL A 158 -13.00 -3.86 14.51
C VAL A 158 -12.58 -5.28 14.18
N GLY A 159 -12.43 -5.58 12.90
CA GLY A 159 -11.97 -6.88 12.40
C GLY A 159 -10.48 -6.91 12.06
N ALA A 160 -9.95 -5.78 11.57
CA ALA A 160 -8.59 -5.70 11.10
C ALA A 160 -7.96 -4.32 11.34
N VAL A 161 -6.68 -4.29 11.68
CA VAL A 161 -5.93 -3.06 12.00
C VAL A 161 -4.54 -3.13 11.39
N SER A 162 -4.07 -2.03 10.82
CA SER A 162 -2.68 -1.85 10.42
C SER A 162 -2.06 -0.62 11.06
N PRO A 163 -0.75 -0.62 11.36
CA PRO A 163 -0.03 0.57 11.77
C PRO A 163 0.13 1.54 10.61
N GLN A 164 0.45 2.80 10.92
CA GLN A 164 0.96 3.72 9.92
C GLN A 164 2.39 3.32 9.52
N THR A 165 2.70 3.49 8.23
CA THR A 165 4.06 3.29 7.71
C THR A 165 4.72 4.64 7.51
N ILE A 166 5.88 4.82 8.14
CA ILE A 166 6.75 5.98 7.92
C ILE A 166 7.92 5.54 7.05
N ILE A 167 8.06 6.17 5.89
CA ILE A 167 9.24 5.97 5.06
C ILE A 167 10.36 6.82 5.64
N VAL A 168 11.46 6.19 6.02
CA VAL A 168 12.66 6.88 6.49
C VAL A 168 13.17 7.78 5.35
N GLN A 169 13.67 8.97 5.67
CA GLN A 169 14.10 9.95 4.66
C GLN A 169 15.15 9.36 3.72
N GLY A 170 14.90 9.50 2.41
CA GLY A 170 15.84 9.14 1.37
C GLY A 170 16.85 10.28 1.09
N GLU A 171 17.94 9.94 0.42
CA GLU A 171 19.04 10.86 0.09
C GLU A 171 18.81 11.63 -1.22
N THR A 172 17.87 11.17 -2.07
CA THR A 172 17.62 11.72 -3.41
C THR A 172 16.26 12.40 -3.52
N TYR A 173 16.09 13.32 -4.50
CA TYR A 173 14.78 13.93 -4.81
C TYR A 173 13.73 12.91 -5.22
N GLU A 174 14.13 11.84 -5.89
CA GLU A 174 13.26 10.73 -6.27
C GLU A 174 12.69 10.02 -5.06
N GLU A 175 13.52 9.73 -4.07
CA GLU A 175 13.13 9.12 -2.79
C GLU A 175 12.25 10.07 -1.97
N ALA A 176 12.56 11.37 -1.96
CA ALA A 176 11.73 12.39 -1.33
C ALA A 176 10.33 12.50 -1.98
N THR A 177 10.23 12.41 -3.31
CA THR A 177 8.96 12.43 -4.03
C THR A 177 8.13 11.17 -3.72
N THR A 178 8.76 10.01 -3.63
CA THR A 178 8.12 8.77 -3.21
C THR A 178 7.58 8.90 -1.78
N SER A 179 8.34 9.52 -0.88
CA SER A 179 7.90 9.81 0.49
C SER A 179 6.67 10.73 0.55
N LEU A 180 6.60 11.76 -0.30
CA LEU A 180 5.42 12.64 -0.41
C LEU A 180 4.16 11.86 -0.85
N TYR A 181 4.31 10.98 -1.82
CA TYR A 181 3.21 10.11 -2.25
C TYR A 181 2.71 9.22 -1.11
N TRP A 182 3.62 8.64 -0.31
CA TRP A 182 3.26 7.81 0.84
C TRP A 182 2.57 8.61 1.93
N ARG A 183 3.03 9.85 2.21
CA ARG A 183 2.36 10.76 3.15
C ARG A 183 0.93 11.09 2.71
N TYR A 184 0.72 11.33 1.41
CA TYR A 184 -0.61 11.53 0.85
C TYR A 184 -1.49 10.28 0.99
N GLU A 185 -0.97 9.08 0.70
CA GLU A 185 -1.71 7.82 0.84
C GLU A 185 -2.07 7.54 2.32
N LEU A 186 -1.16 7.80 3.24
CA LEU A 186 -1.38 7.71 4.67
C LEU A 186 -2.49 8.68 5.12
N TRP A 187 -2.46 9.91 4.64
CA TRP A 187 -3.46 10.93 4.91
C TRP A 187 -4.85 10.49 4.44
N ILE A 188 -4.99 9.91 3.24
CA ILE A 188 -6.25 9.33 2.74
C ILE A 188 -6.74 8.20 3.65
N ARG A 189 -5.86 7.26 4.01
CA ARG A 189 -6.22 6.11 4.86
C ARG A 189 -6.72 6.53 6.24
N GLN A 190 -6.08 7.53 6.86
CA GLN A 190 -6.53 8.07 8.14
C GLN A 190 -7.95 8.65 8.06
N ARG A 191 -8.29 9.36 6.96
CA ARG A 191 -9.64 9.89 6.76
C ARG A 191 -10.65 8.78 6.49
N MET A 192 -10.29 7.79 5.70
CA MET A 192 -11.15 6.63 5.46
C MET A 192 -11.44 5.86 6.74
N THR A 193 -10.46 5.67 7.62
CA THR A 193 -10.64 5.08 8.96
C THR A 193 -11.64 5.87 9.80
N ARG A 194 -11.61 7.21 9.75
CA ARG A 194 -12.58 8.04 10.48
C ARG A 194 -13.99 7.90 9.94
N VAL A 195 -14.15 7.77 8.62
CA VAL A 195 -15.47 7.56 8.02
C VAL A 195 -16.02 6.17 8.37
N ASP A 196 -15.23 5.11 8.17
CA ASP A 196 -15.56 3.72 8.50
C ASP A 196 -14.31 2.83 8.36
N SER A 197 -13.85 2.54 7.13
CA SER A 197 -12.85 1.52 6.85
C SER A 197 -11.90 1.93 5.73
N THR A 198 -10.63 1.53 5.84
CA THR A 198 -9.66 1.62 4.74
C THR A 198 -9.94 0.56 3.68
N PHE A 199 -9.37 0.73 2.47
CA PHE A 199 -9.50 -0.25 1.38
C PHE A 199 -8.63 -1.51 1.58
N GLY A 200 -7.81 -1.58 2.59
CA GLY A 200 -6.88 -2.68 2.87
C GLY A 200 -5.89 -2.30 3.94
N TYR A 201 -5.02 -3.22 4.32
CA TYR A 201 -3.94 -2.89 5.25
C TYR A 201 -2.70 -2.31 4.57
N THR A 202 -1.67 -2.09 5.39
CA THR A 202 -0.30 -2.01 4.92
C THR A 202 0.25 -3.43 4.83
N GLY A 203 0.65 -3.87 3.63
CA GLY A 203 1.02 -5.28 3.37
C GLY A 203 2.17 -5.83 4.22
N ALA A 204 2.92 -4.94 4.87
CA ALA A 204 4.07 -5.32 5.69
C ALA A 204 3.73 -5.67 7.16
N PHE A 205 2.58 -5.21 7.66
CA PHE A 205 2.04 -5.55 8.98
C PHE A 205 0.52 -5.45 8.95
N ALA A 206 -0.14 -6.54 9.27
CA ALA A 206 -1.59 -6.62 9.33
C ALA A 206 -2.03 -7.43 10.55
N ALA A 207 -2.82 -6.83 11.43
CA ALA A 207 -3.47 -7.54 12.52
C ALA A 207 -4.92 -7.82 12.15
N ILE A 208 -5.40 -9.06 12.31
CA ILE A 208 -6.78 -9.48 12.02
C ILE A 208 -7.27 -10.43 13.12
N ARG A 209 -8.55 -10.37 13.47
CA ARG A 209 -9.16 -11.42 14.30
C ARG A 209 -8.98 -12.78 13.61
N ARG A 210 -8.37 -13.74 14.30
CA ARG A 210 -8.12 -15.07 13.74
C ARG A 210 -9.39 -15.73 13.19
N SER A 211 -10.54 -15.52 13.83
CA SER A 211 -11.82 -16.03 13.40
C SER A 211 -12.31 -15.50 12.04
N LEU A 212 -11.77 -14.36 11.59
CA LEU A 212 -12.13 -13.73 10.32
C LEU A 212 -11.16 -14.07 9.18
N TRP A 213 -10.02 -14.67 9.52
CA TRP A 213 -9.04 -15.04 8.51
C TRP A 213 -9.54 -16.20 7.65
N THR A 214 -9.31 -16.11 6.36
CA THR A 214 -9.62 -17.15 5.40
C THR A 214 -8.44 -17.40 4.47
N PRO A 215 -8.23 -18.64 3.99
CA PRO A 215 -7.18 -18.93 3.02
C PRO A 215 -7.32 -18.04 1.77
N LEU A 216 -6.17 -17.60 1.27
CA LEU A 216 -6.09 -16.76 0.08
C LEU A 216 -6.34 -17.61 -1.18
N PRO A 217 -7.14 -17.10 -2.15
CA PRO A 217 -7.24 -17.74 -3.46
C PRO A 217 -5.85 -17.83 -4.12
N PRO A 218 -5.52 -18.96 -4.78
CA PRO A 218 -4.26 -19.09 -5.49
C PRO A 218 -4.04 -17.95 -6.50
N GLY A 219 -2.82 -17.41 -6.55
CA GLY A 219 -2.48 -16.32 -7.45
C GLY A 219 -3.00 -14.94 -7.05
N THR A 220 -3.48 -14.76 -5.82
CA THR A 220 -3.86 -13.45 -5.29
C THR A 220 -2.63 -12.52 -5.24
N LEU A 221 -2.72 -11.38 -5.94
CA LEU A 221 -1.64 -10.38 -6.01
C LEU A 221 -1.63 -9.42 -4.82
N LEU A 222 -2.79 -9.19 -4.20
CA LEU A 222 -2.98 -8.27 -3.08
C LEU A 222 -3.62 -9.03 -1.90
N ASP A 223 -2.80 -9.76 -1.17
CA ASP A 223 -3.16 -10.37 0.11
C ASP A 223 -3.63 -9.31 1.11
N ASP A 224 -2.91 -8.19 1.17
CA ASP A 224 -3.16 -7.03 2.01
C ASP A 224 -4.46 -6.26 1.69
N VAL A 225 -5.12 -6.59 0.61
CA VAL A 225 -6.45 -6.07 0.25
C VAL A 225 -7.51 -7.16 0.41
N TYR A 226 -7.22 -8.38 -0.04
CA TYR A 226 -8.19 -9.48 0.01
C TYR A 226 -8.62 -9.84 1.44
N GLU A 227 -7.65 -10.12 2.30
CA GLU A 227 -7.91 -10.57 3.68
C GLU A 227 -8.77 -9.59 4.48
N PRO A 228 -8.42 -8.28 4.56
CA PRO A 228 -9.25 -7.36 5.32
C PRO A 228 -10.62 -7.12 4.67
N LEU A 229 -10.72 -7.16 3.34
CA LEU A 229 -12.03 -7.03 2.67
C LEU A 229 -12.96 -8.20 2.96
N VAL A 230 -12.44 -9.42 3.18
CA VAL A 230 -13.26 -10.54 3.66
C VAL A 230 -13.89 -10.21 5.02
N ALA A 231 -13.12 -9.66 5.97
CA ALA A 231 -13.64 -9.19 7.25
C ALA A 231 -14.64 -8.03 7.08
N PHE A 232 -14.34 -7.09 6.18
CA PHE A 232 -15.21 -5.96 5.88
C PHE A 232 -16.59 -6.39 5.37
N PHE A 233 -16.64 -7.35 4.44
CA PHE A 233 -17.91 -7.86 3.92
C PHE A 233 -18.68 -8.74 4.91
N GLN A 234 -18.04 -9.18 6.00
CA GLN A 234 -18.70 -9.79 7.17
C GLN A 234 -19.25 -8.73 8.16
N GLY A 235 -19.12 -7.44 7.85
CA GLY A 235 -19.65 -6.33 8.68
C GLY A 235 -18.60 -5.63 9.54
N TYR A 236 -17.36 -6.12 9.60
CA TYR A 236 -16.31 -5.52 10.44
C TYR A 236 -15.66 -4.30 9.80
N ARG A 237 -15.00 -3.49 10.63
CA ARG A 237 -14.22 -2.33 10.23
C ARG A 237 -12.76 -2.70 9.99
N ILE A 238 -12.13 -2.02 9.02
CA ILE A 238 -10.70 -2.11 8.75
C ILE A 238 -10.07 -0.75 9.09
N LEU A 239 -9.12 -0.74 9.99
CA LEU A 239 -8.56 0.50 10.53
C LEU A 239 -7.08 0.67 10.18
N LEU A 240 -6.68 1.93 10.07
CA LEU A 240 -5.30 2.36 10.22
C LEU A 240 -5.17 3.01 11.60
N GLU A 241 -4.26 2.51 12.43
CA GLU A 241 -3.98 3.08 13.75
C GLU A 241 -2.81 4.06 13.67
N PRO A 242 -3.04 5.36 13.85
CA PRO A 242 -2.00 6.37 13.68
C PRO A 242 -0.97 6.43 14.82
N THR A 243 -1.28 5.87 16.00
CA THR A 243 -0.32 5.82 17.12
C THR A 243 0.58 4.58 17.07
N ALA A 244 0.24 3.60 16.23
CA ALA A 244 1.08 2.45 15.95
C ALA A 244 1.96 2.76 14.74
N THR A 245 3.27 2.67 14.88
CA THR A 245 4.21 3.06 13.83
C THR A 245 5.09 1.90 13.39
N MET A 246 5.24 1.78 12.09
CA MET A 246 6.18 0.91 11.42
C MET A 246 7.07 1.74 10.48
N TYR A 247 8.34 1.38 10.39
CA TYR A 247 9.31 2.06 9.54
C TYR A 247 9.68 1.21 8.33
N ASP A 248 9.74 1.85 7.15
CA ASP A 248 10.20 1.22 5.91
C ASP A 248 11.22 2.13 5.20
N PHE A 249 12.00 1.55 4.29
CA PHE A 249 13.02 2.27 3.54
C PHE A 249 12.50 2.67 2.16
N PRO A 250 12.99 3.80 1.60
CA PRO A 250 12.62 4.23 0.26
C PRO A 250 13.12 3.22 -0.78
N THR A 251 12.36 3.09 -1.86
CA THR A 251 12.68 2.23 -3.00
C THR A 251 13.07 3.08 -4.22
N VAL A 252 13.96 2.55 -5.08
CA VAL A 252 14.33 3.22 -6.34
C VAL A 252 13.18 3.18 -7.34
N LEU A 253 13.07 4.19 -8.22
CA LEU A 253 11.91 4.39 -9.12
C LEU A 253 11.63 3.18 -10.04
N TYR A 254 12.67 2.50 -10.52
CA TYR A 254 12.47 1.31 -11.35
C TYR A 254 11.80 0.14 -10.60
N SER A 255 12.21 -0.09 -9.37
CA SER A 255 11.56 -1.06 -8.47
C SER A 255 10.13 -0.61 -8.14
N GLU A 256 9.93 0.69 -7.98
CA GLU A 256 8.62 1.30 -7.73
C GLU A 256 7.67 1.11 -8.93
N PHE A 257 8.15 1.26 -10.16
CA PHE A 257 7.35 0.99 -11.36
C PHE A 257 6.84 -0.46 -11.38
N ARG A 258 7.74 -1.45 -11.20
CA ARG A 258 7.36 -2.87 -11.17
C ARG A 258 6.37 -3.17 -10.04
N ARG A 259 6.65 -2.64 -8.85
CA ARG A 259 5.75 -2.77 -7.70
C ARG A 259 4.38 -2.17 -8.00
N LYS A 260 4.32 -1.00 -8.65
CA LYS A 260 3.05 -0.36 -9.03
C LYS A 260 2.30 -1.15 -10.09
N VAL A 261 2.97 -1.69 -11.10
CA VAL A 261 2.33 -2.60 -12.07
C VAL A 261 1.64 -3.75 -11.34
N ARG A 262 2.31 -4.42 -10.41
CA ARG A 262 1.73 -5.50 -9.62
C ARG A 262 0.56 -5.04 -8.75
N LEU A 263 0.72 -3.91 -8.04
CA LEU A 263 -0.35 -3.37 -7.18
C LEU A 263 -1.60 -2.97 -7.99
N GLN A 264 -1.43 -2.33 -9.13
CA GLN A 264 -2.55 -1.96 -9.99
C GLN A 264 -3.18 -3.19 -10.67
N ALA A 265 -2.37 -4.17 -11.09
CA ALA A 265 -2.84 -5.45 -11.61
C ALA A 265 -3.70 -6.18 -10.56
N GLY A 266 -3.27 -6.15 -9.31
CA GLY A 266 -4.04 -6.68 -8.19
C GLY A 266 -5.38 -5.96 -7.99
N LEU A 267 -5.46 -4.64 -8.20
CA LEU A 267 -6.75 -3.92 -8.13
C LEU A 267 -7.70 -4.34 -9.25
N TYR A 268 -7.21 -4.58 -10.47
CA TYR A 268 -8.03 -5.17 -11.53
C TYR A 268 -8.47 -6.59 -11.18
N GLN A 269 -7.56 -7.40 -10.61
CA GLN A 269 -7.88 -8.75 -10.15
C GLN A 269 -8.96 -8.74 -9.06
N MET A 270 -8.90 -7.79 -8.10
CA MET A 270 -9.88 -7.66 -7.02
C MET A 270 -11.32 -7.47 -7.55
N LEU A 271 -11.54 -6.74 -8.64
CA LEU A 271 -12.86 -6.61 -9.25
C LEU A 271 -13.43 -7.95 -9.70
N LYS A 272 -12.56 -8.88 -10.13
CA LYS A 272 -12.94 -10.22 -10.58
C LYS A 272 -13.25 -11.15 -9.40
N ILE A 273 -12.38 -11.14 -8.37
CA ILE A 273 -12.50 -12.09 -7.24
C ILE A 273 -13.43 -11.58 -6.13
N MET A 274 -13.69 -10.26 -6.08
CA MET A 274 -14.60 -9.62 -5.12
C MET A 274 -15.58 -8.65 -5.82
N PRO A 275 -16.52 -9.14 -6.64
CA PRO A 275 -17.47 -8.28 -7.37
C PRO A 275 -18.36 -7.47 -6.42
N GLY A 276 -18.50 -7.89 -5.16
CA GLY A 276 -19.18 -7.14 -4.10
C GLY A 276 -18.62 -5.73 -3.87
N LEU A 277 -17.38 -5.44 -4.30
CA LEU A 277 -16.77 -4.10 -4.23
C LEU A 277 -17.62 -3.02 -4.93
N LEU A 278 -18.25 -3.39 -6.07
CA LEU A 278 -19.08 -2.47 -6.85
C LEU A 278 -20.57 -2.54 -6.47
N SER A 279 -20.95 -3.48 -5.60
CA SER A 279 -22.35 -3.67 -5.15
C SER A 279 -22.86 -2.44 -4.38
N SER A 280 -24.16 -2.17 -4.54
CA SER A 280 -24.88 -1.16 -3.73
C SER A 280 -24.89 -1.49 -2.23
N ARG A 281 -24.70 -2.78 -1.88
CA ARG A 281 -24.61 -3.24 -0.49
C ARG A 281 -23.26 -2.94 0.16
N ASN A 282 -22.25 -2.54 -0.62
CA ASN A 282 -20.96 -2.12 -0.08
C ASN A 282 -21.11 -0.71 0.55
N ARG A 283 -21.07 -0.64 1.88
CA ARG A 283 -21.23 0.62 2.64
C ARG A 283 -20.15 1.67 2.34
N MET A 284 -18.96 1.21 1.89
CA MET A 284 -17.84 2.08 1.48
C MET A 284 -17.68 2.18 -0.05
N ARG A 285 -18.67 1.74 -0.85
CA ARG A 285 -18.57 1.71 -2.32
C ARG A 285 -18.11 3.03 -2.91
N PHE A 286 -18.74 4.14 -2.48
CA PHE A 286 -18.38 5.47 -2.97
C PHE A 286 -16.89 5.77 -2.72
N HIS A 287 -16.41 5.51 -1.51
CA HIS A 287 -15.02 5.77 -1.12
C HIS A 287 -14.03 4.84 -1.82
N PHE A 288 -14.36 3.56 -1.95
CA PHE A 288 -13.48 2.59 -2.63
C PHE A 288 -13.39 2.88 -4.13
N VAL A 289 -14.52 3.17 -4.77
CA VAL A 289 -14.56 3.50 -6.20
C VAL A 289 -13.82 4.82 -6.45
N SER A 290 -14.15 5.89 -5.76
CA SER A 290 -13.52 7.20 -5.95
C SER A 290 -12.04 7.21 -5.55
N GLY A 291 -11.69 6.59 -4.43
CA GLY A 291 -10.34 6.65 -3.86
C GLY A 291 -9.32 5.72 -4.53
N LYS A 292 -9.72 4.51 -4.94
CA LYS A 292 -8.81 3.54 -5.55
C LYS A 292 -9.06 3.39 -7.05
N TYR A 293 -10.28 3.08 -7.46
CA TYR A 293 -10.58 2.85 -8.87
C TYR A 293 -10.63 4.15 -9.69
N GLY A 294 -11.02 5.29 -9.09
CA GLY A 294 -10.96 6.60 -9.75
C GLY A 294 -9.54 6.95 -10.20
N ARG A 295 -8.53 6.59 -9.42
CA ARG A 295 -7.13 6.81 -9.80
C ARG A 295 -6.63 5.89 -10.92
N ILE A 296 -7.20 4.69 -11.06
CA ILE A 296 -6.88 3.77 -12.18
C ILE A 296 -7.38 4.34 -13.51
N VAL A 297 -8.43 5.15 -13.50
CA VAL A 297 -9.02 5.75 -14.70
C VAL A 297 -8.18 6.91 -15.25
N ILE A 298 -7.35 7.55 -14.40
CA ILE A 298 -6.55 8.74 -14.79
C ILE A 298 -5.74 8.54 -16.08
N PRO A 299 -4.94 7.48 -16.26
CA PRO A 299 -4.14 7.34 -17.49
C PRO A 299 -4.99 7.20 -18.75
N TYR A 300 -6.19 6.63 -18.65
CA TYR A 300 -7.13 6.59 -19.79
C TYR A 300 -7.69 7.98 -20.09
N CYS A 301 -7.96 8.79 -19.06
CA CYS A 301 -8.32 10.18 -19.23
C CYS A 301 -7.20 10.99 -19.86
N MET A 302 -5.93 10.74 -19.50
CA MET A 302 -4.77 11.39 -20.13
C MET A 302 -4.70 11.07 -21.63
N ILE A 303 -4.95 9.82 -22.04
CA ILE A 303 -5.03 9.44 -23.46
C ILE A 303 -6.22 10.13 -24.13
N ALA A 304 -7.38 10.15 -23.48
CA ALA A 304 -8.57 10.82 -24.03
C ALA A 304 -8.34 12.32 -24.22
N VAL A 305 -7.67 13.00 -23.29
CA VAL A 305 -7.26 14.42 -23.40
C VAL A 305 -6.33 14.61 -24.59
N ALA A 306 -5.32 13.74 -24.77
CA ALA A 306 -4.38 13.83 -25.89
C ALA A 306 -5.09 13.68 -27.24
N LEU A 307 -5.97 12.69 -27.39
CA LEU A 307 -6.74 12.45 -28.61
C LEU A 307 -7.75 13.58 -28.89
N ALA A 308 -8.50 14.00 -27.87
CA ALA A 308 -9.48 15.08 -28.01
C ALA A 308 -8.84 16.42 -28.36
N THR A 309 -7.59 16.67 -27.96
CA THR A 309 -6.85 17.90 -28.29
C THR A 309 -6.79 18.14 -29.80
N ILE A 310 -6.70 17.08 -30.61
CA ILE A 310 -6.61 17.18 -32.07
C ILE A 310 -7.83 17.89 -32.67
N GLY A 311 -9.03 17.64 -32.16
CA GLY A 311 -10.29 18.19 -32.62
C GLY A 311 -10.78 19.44 -31.87
N LEU A 312 -10.00 20.00 -30.95
CA LEU A 312 -10.37 21.26 -30.29
C LEU A 312 -10.36 22.46 -31.23
N PRO A 313 -11.14 23.52 -30.93
CA PRO A 313 -11.02 24.81 -31.64
C PRO A 313 -9.59 25.35 -31.59
N PRO A 314 -9.14 26.13 -32.61
CA PRO A 314 -7.70 26.45 -32.80
C PRO A 314 -6.97 26.97 -31.55
N TYR A 315 -7.55 27.94 -30.82
CA TYR A 315 -6.91 28.52 -29.63
C TYR A 315 -6.81 27.49 -28.50
N TRP A 316 -7.87 26.74 -28.22
CA TRP A 316 -7.90 25.71 -27.20
C TRP A 316 -6.98 24.54 -27.56
N ARG A 317 -6.94 24.17 -28.84
CA ARG A 317 -6.03 23.15 -29.35
C ARG A 317 -4.57 23.53 -29.15
N ALA A 318 -4.18 24.76 -29.53
CA ALA A 318 -2.82 25.23 -29.31
C ALA A 318 -2.44 25.25 -27.84
N ALA A 319 -3.29 25.79 -26.97
CA ALA A 319 -3.05 25.85 -25.53
C ALA A 319 -2.94 24.45 -24.93
N ALA A 320 -3.86 23.52 -25.24
CA ALA A 320 -3.84 22.17 -24.75
C ALA A 320 -2.63 21.37 -25.26
N PHE A 321 -2.27 21.54 -26.54
CA PHE A 321 -1.12 20.89 -27.16
C PHE A 321 0.18 21.31 -26.49
N TRP A 322 0.45 22.62 -26.41
CA TRP A 322 1.67 23.11 -25.78
C TRP A 322 1.74 22.85 -24.29
N GLY A 323 0.61 22.87 -23.58
CA GLY A 323 0.53 22.44 -22.19
C GLY A 323 0.95 20.97 -21.99
N GLN A 324 0.50 20.06 -22.85
CA GLN A 324 0.90 18.66 -22.85
C GLN A 324 2.37 18.48 -23.25
N VAL A 325 2.83 19.19 -24.27
CA VAL A 325 4.26 19.16 -24.67
C VAL A 325 5.15 19.59 -23.52
N LEU A 326 4.79 20.66 -22.83
CA LEU A 326 5.52 21.13 -21.64
C LEU A 326 5.50 20.08 -20.53
N PHE A 327 4.32 19.53 -20.19
CA PHE A 327 4.16 18.55 -19.13
C PHE A 327 4.98 17.27 -19.39
N TYR A 328 4.82 16.65 -20.56
CA TYR A 328 5.57 15.44 -20.91
C TYR A 328 7.05 15.73 -21.19
N GLY A 329 7.36 16.90 -21.71
CA GLY A 329 8.74 17.37 -21.91
C GLY A 329 9.49 17.50 -20.58
N LEU A 330 8.86 18.10 -19.56
CA LEU A 330 9.44 18.18 -18.21
C LEU A 330 9.65 16.79 -17.60
N ALA A 331 8.72 15.85 -17.82
CA ALA A 331 8.89 14.46 -17.39
C ALA A 331 10.08 13.78 -18.08
N ALA A 332 10.25 14.00 -19.38
CA ALA A 332 11.29 13.37 -20.19
C ALA A 332 12.70 13.88 -19.84
N VAL A 333 12.84 15.19 -19.62
CA VAL A 333 14.16 15.79 -19.31
C VAL A 333 14.62 15.56 -17.87
N ASP A 334 13.75 15.11 -16.97
CA ASP A 334 14.09 14.94 -15.53
C ASP A 334 15.33 14.06 -15.32
N GLY A 335 15.49 13.01 -16.12
CA GLY A 335 16.67 12.13 -16.03
C GLY A 335 18.01 12.82 -16.36
N MET A 336 17.95 13.96 -17.05
CA MET A 336 19.12 14.78 -17.43
C MET A 336 19.38 15.92 -16.44
N VAL A 337 18.43 16.20 -15.55
CA VAL A 337 18.53 17.27 -14.54
C VAL A 337 19.23 16.75 -13.30
N SER A 338 20.33 17.38 -12.91
CA SER A 338 21.04 17.07 -11.67
C SER A 338 20.20 17.39 -10.44
N ASP A 339 20.35 16.58 -9.39
CA ASP A 339 19.64 16.74 -8.10
C ASP A 339 19.94 18.09 -7.42
N ASN A 340 21.08 18.71 -7.74
CA ASN A 340 21.47 20.02 -7.18
C ASN A 340 20.77 21.22 -7.84
N VAL A 341 20.02 21.02 -8.91
CA VAL A 341 19.36 22.10 -9.67
C VAL A 341 17.92 22.26 -9.19
N GLY A 342 17.51 23.49 -8.91
CA GLY A 342 16.15 23.79 -8.43
C GLY A 342 15.02 23.29 -9.36
N LEU A 343 15.29 23.15 -10.65
CA LEU A 343 14.36 22.59 -11.64
C LEU A 343 13.96 21.16 -11.30
N LYS A 344 14.83 20.38 -10.65
CA LYS A 344 14.55 19.00 -10.22
C LYS A 344 13.33 18.88 -9.29
N LYS A 345 13.09 19.95 -8.48
CA LYS A 345 11.89 20.00 -7.62
C LYS A 345 10.58 20.01 -8.40
N LEU A 346 10.59 20.47 -9.64
CA LEU A 346 9.43 20.49 -10.53
C LEU A 346 9.38 19.24 -11.41
N THR A 347 10.50 18.83 -12.00
CA THR A 347 10.54 17.74 -12.98
C THR A 347 10.34 16.38 -12.33
N SER A 348 10.90 16.11 -11.15
CA SER A 348 10.85 14.82 -10.48
C SER A 348 9.41 14.38 -10.09
N PRO A 349 8.54 15.24 -9.50
CA PRO A 349 7.15 14.88 -9.26
C PRO A 349 6.36 14.58 -10.55
N ILE A 350 6.60 15.37 -11.62
CA ILE A 350 5.93 15.18 -12.91
C ILE A 350 6.35 13.84 -13.52
N ARG A 351 7.66 13.54 -13.57
CA ARG A 351 8.17 12.24 -14.03
C ARG A 351 7.58 11.09 -13.23
N THR A 352 7.63 11.18 -11.91
CA THR A 352 7.08 10.13 -11.03
C THR A 352 5.60 9.90 -11.32
N PHE A 353 4.81 10.97 -11.48
CA PHE A 353 3.40 10.86 -11.85
C PHE A 353 3.21 10.14 -13.20
N VAL A 354 3.93 10.55 -14.25
CA VAL A 354 3.83 9.92 -15.58
C VAL A 354 4.24 8.44 -15.53
N VAL A 355 5.31 8.09 -14.83
CA VAL A 355 5.77 6.71 -14.64
C VAL A 355 4.73 5.87 -13.92
N LEU A 356 4.10 6.40 -12.86
CA LEU A 356 3.05 5.68 -12.13
C LEU A 356 1.77 5.50 -12.97
N MET A 357 1.44 6.46 -13.82
CA MET A 357 0.31 6.34 -14.77
C MET A 357 0.61 5.30 -15.86
N ALA A 358 1.83 5.27 -16.37
CA ALA A 358 2.27 4.23 -17.30
C ALA A 358 2.20 2.82 -16.66
N ALA A 359 2.58 2.71 -15.39
CA ALA A 359 2.44 1.45 -14.64
C ALA A 359 0.97 0.99 -14.53
N SER A 360 0.03 1.93 -14.36
CA SER A 360 -1.40 1.61 -14.31
C SER A 360 -1.93 1.09 -15.65
N LEU A 361 -1.46 1.62 -16.78
CA LEU A 361 -1.78 1.08 -18.11
C LEU A 361 -1.17 -0.31 -18.31
N ALA A 362 0.11 -0.49 -17.95
CA ALA A 362 0.79 -1.76 -18.07
C ALA A 362 0.13 -2.87 -17.21
N ALA A 363 -0.54 -2.48 -16.12
CA ALA A 363 -1.21 -3.41 -15.21
C ALA A 363 -2.37 -4.20 -15.84
N VAL A 364 -2.96 -3.70 -16.93
CA VAL A 364 -4.02 -4.40 -17.69
C VAL A 364 -3.56 -5.78 -18.17
N GLN A 365 -2.25 -5.98 -18.32
CA GLN A 365 -1.69 -7.29 -18.69
C GLN A 365 -2.13 -8.44 -17.78
N VAL A 366 -2.61 -8.18 -16.55
CA VAL A 366 -3.11 -9.20 -15.62
C VAL A 366 -4.26 -10.06 -16.20
N TYR A 367 -4.96 -9.55 -17.20
CA TYR A 367 -6.02 -10.30 -17.89
C TYR A 367 -5.47 -11.25 -18.96
N PHE A 368 -4.19 -11.13 -19.34
CA PHE A 368 -3.56 -11.86 -20.44
C PHE A 368 -2.39 -12.75 -20.01
N VAL A 369 -1.86 -12.52 -18.79
CA VAL A 369 -0.73 -13.30 -18.25
C VAL A 369 -1.11 -13.91 -16.90
N GLN A 370 -0.40 -14.96 -16.50
CA GLN A 370 -0.59 -15.54 -15.16
C GLN A 370 -0.19 -14.52 -14.09
N PRO A 371 -1.02 -14.28 -13.05
CA PRO A 371 -0.73 -13.31 -12.00
C PRO A 371 0.63 -13.54 -11.32
N THR A 372 1.04 -14.80 -11.14
CA THR A 372 2.33 -15.17 -10.55
C THR A 372 3.54 -14.64 -11.33
N SER A 373 3.43 -14.43 -12.65
CA SER A 373 4.50 -13.85 -13.46
C SER A 373 4.77 -12.37 -13.17
N LEU A 374 3.86 -11.70 -12.48
CA LEU A 374 3.99 -10.31 -12.05
C LEU A 374 4.74 -10.19 -10.70
N TRP A 375 4.96 -11.30 -10.00
CA TRP A 375 5.84 -11.38 -8.86
C TRP A 375 7.29 -11.43 -9.35
N LYS A 376 8.00 -10.30 -9.23
CA LYS A 376 9.44 -10.22 -9.53
C LYS A 376 10.14 -9.57 -8.36
N ASP A 377 11.35 -10.03 -8.08
CA ASP A 377 12.16 -9.52 -6.99
C ASP A 377 12.33 -8.00 -7.08
N VAL A 378 12.16 -7.33 -5.97
CA VAL A 378 12.39 -5.88 -5.83
C VAL A 378 13.81 -5.70 -5.32
N SER A 379 14.68 -5.13 -6.14
CA SER A 379 16.03 -4.78 -5.71
C SER A 379 16.01 -3.52 -4.84
N TYR A 380 16.68 -3.59 -3.69
CA TYR A 380 16.91 -2.47 -2.77
C TYR A 380 18.37 -2.05 -2.81
N ARG A 381 18.66 -0.78 -2.47
CA ARG A 381 20.06 -0.36 -2.26
C ARG A 381 20.66 -1.15 -1.08
N ALA A 382 21.73 -1.89 -1.32
CA ALA A 382 22.42 -2.70 -0.32
C ALA A 382 22.94 -1.88 0.88
N SER A 383 23.33 -0.61 0.67
CA SER A 383 23.84 0.29 1.71
C SER A 383 22.83 0.63 2.82
N ILE A 384 21.52 0.49 2.55
CA ILE A 384 20.47 0.79 3.54
C ILE A 384 20.16 -0.46 4.39
N ALA A 385 20.37 -1.65 3.86
CA ALA A 385 20.17 -2.91 4.58
C ALA A 385 21.16 -3.13 5.73
N GLU A 386 22.34 -2.49 5.67
CA GLU A 386 23.44 -2.64 6.64
C GLU A 386 23.42 -1.60 7.77
N GLN A 387 22.65 -0.51 7.65
CA GLN A 387 22.52 0.48 8.72
C GLN A 387 21.57 -0.05 9.80
N SER A 388 22.12 -0.63 10.86
CA SER A 388 21.40 -0.82 12.12
C SER A 388 20.92 0.53 12.63
N PRO A 389 19.65 0.68 13.03
CA PRO A 389 19.25 1.82 13.85
C PRO A 389 19.80 1.63 15.27
N SER A 390 21.10 1.89 15.47
CA SER A 390 21.70 1.97 16.81
C SER A 390 21.58 3.37 17.41
N SER A 391 20.63 4.16 16.97
CA SER A 391 20.22 5.43 17.58
C SER A 391 18.82 5.74 17.05
N ASP A 392 17.93 6.23 17.91
CA ASP A 392 16.59 6.68 17.59
C ASP A 392 16.54 7.32 16.19
N PRO A 393 15.66 6.83 15.28
CA PRO A 393 15.52 7.49 14.00
C PRO A 393 15.17 8.93 14.31
N LYS A 394 15.94 9.88 13.77
CA LYS A 394 15.64 11.31 13.90
C LYS A 394 14.24 11.53 13.34
N VAL A 395 13.27 11.49 14.23
CA VAL A 395 11.89 11.89 13.94
C VAL A 395 11.99 13.37 13.53
N PRO A 396 11.50 13.78 12.37
CA PRO A 396 11.43 15.18 12.02
C PRO A 396 10.61 15.87 13.12
N SER A 397 11.21 16.75 13.87
CA SER A 397 10.53 17.67 14.78
C SER A 397 9.70 18.63 13.93
N GLY A 398 8.42 18.30 13.73
CA GLY A 398 7.51 19.08 12.90
C GLY A 398 6.25 18.35 12.53
N THR A 399 5.47 17.90 13.50
CA THR A 399 4.04 17.70 13.33
C THR A 399 3.30 18.71 14.19
N GLY A 400 3.30 19.97 13.74
CA GLY A 400 2.24 20.89 14.09
C GLY A 400 1.03 20.56 13.24
N VAL A 401 -0.05 20.14 13.92
CA VAL A 401 -1.49 20.07 13.64
C VAL A 401 -1.93 20.10 12.19
#